data_68efc686839c43b496c56d9207ce78af
#
_entry.id   68efc686839c43b496c56d9207ce78af
#
_cell.length_a   1.000
_cell.length_b   1.000
_cell.length_c   1.000
_cell.angle_alpha   90.00
_cell.angle_beta   90.00
_cell.angle_gamma   90.00
#
_symmetry.space_group_name_H-M   'P 1'
#
loop_
_entity.id
_entity.type
_entity.pdbx_description
1 polymer ?
#
loop_
_entity_poly.entity_id
_entity_poly.type
_entity_poly.pdbx_seq_one_letter_code
_entity_poly.pdbx_strand_id
1 'polypeptide(L)'
;MASVFSHAVAALGIGACFYQHGTPKRVLVMGALCSVVPDLDVIGFRFGVHYGDFWGHRGFTHSILFAALLASIVVQLAFREGVPGLGRLALWTYFFVATASHGLLDAMTDGGLGVAFFSPFNNTRYFLPWRPIRVSPIGVERFFTHSGLAVIQSELLWIWLPAGLLVVLAGLIRQRVAPSK
;
A
#
# COMPACT_ATOMS: atom_id res chain seq x y z
N MET A 1 7.29 9.38 3.72
CA MET A 1 6.23 8.39 3.43
C MET A 1 4.90 9.10 3.28
N ALA A 2 3.97 8.56 2.54
CA ALA A 2 2.58 8.89 2.76
C ALA A 2 2.16 8.38 4.15
N SER A 3 1.04 8.83 4.71
CA SER A 3 0.63 8.35 6.04
C SER A 3 0.18 6.89 6.00
N VAL A 4 0.35 6.19 7.11
CA VAL A 4 -0.10 4.79 7.29
C VAL A 4 -1.59 4.63 6.92
N PHE A 5 -2.41 5.63 7.25
CA PHE A 5 -3.84 5.64 6.91
C PHE A 5 -4.06 5.65 5.40
N SER A 6 -3.29 6.43 4.66
CA SER A 6 -3.44 6.57 3.22
C SER A 6 -2.98 5.34 2.45
N HIS A 7 -1.96 4.63 2.92
CA HIS A 7 -1.59 3.32 2.37
C HIS A 7 -2.73 2.30 2.55
N ALA A 8 -3.35 2.26 3.73
CA ALA A 8 -4.51 1.38 3.97
C ALA A 8 -5.71 1.75 3.08
N VAL A 9 -6.02 3.05 2.93
CA VAL A 9 -7.11 3.53 2.07
C VAL A 9 -6.86 3.18 0.61
N ALA A 10 -5.63 3.36 0.10
CA ALA A 10 -5.26 2.95 -1.26
C ALA A 10 -5.47 1.45 -1.47
N ALA A 11 -5.01 0.62 -0.52
CA ALA A 11 -5.19 -0.83 -0.58
C ALA A 11 -6.67 -1.24 -0.57
N LEU A 12 -7.53 -0.56 0.20
CA LEU A 12 -8.98 -0.79 0.20
C LEU A 12 -9.62 -0.39 -1.13
N GLY A 13 -9.21 0.74 -1.73
CA GLY A 13 -9.64 1.16 -3.06
C GLY A 13 -9.27 0.14 -4.13
N ILE A 14 -8.03 -0.34 -4.12
CA ILE A 14 -7.56 -1.41 -5.01
C ILE A 14 -8.36 -2.70 -4.75
N GLY A 15 -8.57 -3.05 -3.48
CA GLY A 15 -9.33 -4.24 -3.07
C GLY A 15 -10.76 -4.24 -3.57
N ALA A 16 -11.39 -3.08 -3.74
CA ALA A 16 -12.72 -2.98 -4.31
C ALA A 16 -12.79 -3.51 -5.75
N CYS A 17 -11.71 -3.44 -6.52
CA CYS A 17 -11.64 -4.01 -7.87
C CYS A 17 -11.61 -5.54 -7.88
N PHE A 18 -11.12 -6.15 -6.81
CA PHE A 18 -11.06 -7.61 -6.64
C PHE A 18 -12.29 -8.18 -5.90
N TYR A 19 -12.97 -7.34 -5.13
CA TYR A 19 -14.09 -7.78 -4.30
C TYR A 19 -15.26 -8.27 -5.13
N GLN A 20 -15.74 -9.50 -4.84
CA GLN A 20 -16.92 -10.11 -5.47
C GLN A 20 -17.96 -10.47 -4.42
N HIS A 21 -19.17 -10.79 -4.87
CA HIS A 21 -20.23 -11.25 -3.97
C HIS A 21 -19.78 -12.52 -3.22
N GLY A 22 -19.86 -12.49 -1.90
CA GLY A 22 -19.39 -13.60 -1.05
C GLY A 22 -17.92 -13.51 -0.62
N THR A 23 -17.12 -12.59 -1.16
CA THR A 23 -15.73 -12.39 -0.69
C THR A 23 -15.72 -11.94 0.77
N PRO A 24 -15.04 -12.66 1.69
CA PRO A 24 -15.02 -12.30 3.10
C PRO A 24 -14.24 -11.02 3.34
N LYS A 25 -14.73 -10.15 4.23
CA LYS A 25 -14.10 -8.86 4.57
C LYS A 25 -12.63 -8.99 5.03
N ARG A 26 -12.26 -10.16 5.59
CA ARG A 26 -10.86 -10.43 5.99
C ARG A 26 -9.86 -10.27 4.85
N VAL A 27 -10.28 -10.44 3.58
CA VAL A 27 -9.43 -10.20 2.41
C VAL A 27 -9.03 -8.72 2.33
N LEU A 28 -10.00 -7.82 2.48
CA LEU A 28 -9.74 -6.37 2.44
C LEU A 28 -8.89 -5.92 3.63
N VAL A 29 -9.19 -6.44 4.83
CA VAL A 29 -8.39 -6.15 6.04
C VAL A 29 -6.95 -6.62 5.85
N MET A 30 -6.74 -7.82 5.33
CA MET A 30 -5.39 -8.33 5.07
C MET A 30 -4.65 -7.49 4.02
N GLY A 31 -5.33 -7.04 2.95
CA GLY A 31 -4.74 -6.13 1.97
C GLY A 31 -4.30 -4.79 2.57
N ALA A 32 -5.13 -4.21 3.45
CA ALA A 32 -4.77 -3.01 4.18
C ALA A 32 -3.56 -3.24 5.10
N LEU A 33 -3.51 -4.37 5.81
CA LEU A 33 -2.35 -4.75 6.62
C LEU A 33 -1.08 -4.92 5.77
N CYS A 34 -1.18 -5.65 4.65
CA CYS A 34 -0.04 -5.84 3.73
C CYS A 34 0.51 -4.50 3.23
N SER A 35 -0.38 -3.53 2.95
CA SER A 35 0.05 -2.21 2.49
C SER A 35 0.76 -1.37 3.55
N VAL A 36 0.63 -1.72 4.83
CA VAL A 36 1.27 -1.00 5.95
C VAL A 36 2.56 -1.67 6.42
N VAL A 37 2.70 -2.97 6.18
CA VAL A 37 3.87 -3.77 6.63
C VAL A 37 5.22 -3.13 6.23
N PRO A 38 5.43 -2.55 5.03
CA PRO A 38 6.71 -1.94 4.67
C PRO A 38 7.19 -0.89 5.67
N ASP A 39 6.29 -0.08 6.22
CA ASP A 39 6.60 0.98 7.18
C ASP A 39 7.03 0.48 8.57
N LEU A 40 6.91 -0.82 8.86
CA LEU A 40 7.46 -1.39 10.08
C LEU A 40 9.00 -1.30 10.13
N ASP A 41 9.65 -1.02 9.01
CA ASP A 41 11.09 -0.80 8.93
C ASP A 41 11.57 0.38 9.80
N VAL A 42 10.70 1.35 10.10
CA VAL A 42 11.02 2.46 11.03
C VAL A 42 11.40 1.98 12.44
N ILE A 43 10.97 0.77 12.81
CA ILE A 43 11.37 0.15 14.08
C ILE A 43 12.89 -0.06 14.11
N GLY A 44 13.51 -0.32 12.96
CA GLY A 44 14.96 -0.49 12.82
C GLY A 44 15.78 0.70 13.32
N PHE A 45 15.22 1.93 13.26
CA PHE A 45 15.90 3.12 13.81
C PHE A 45 16.23 3.00 15.29
N ARG A 46 15.41 2.29 16.06
CA ARG A 46 15.66 2.03 17.49
C ARG A 46 16.83 1.07 17.72
N PHE A 47 17.20 0.32 16.68
CA PHE A 47 18.29 -0.67 16.71
C PHE A 47 19.52 -0.18 15.92
N GLY A 48 19.62 1.12 15.61
CA GLY A 48 20.76 1.71 14.94
C GLY A 48 20.79 1.54 13.43
N VAL A 49 19.73 1.04 12.80
CA VAL A 49 19.61 1.02 11.33
C VAL A 49 19.43 2.45 10.83
N HIS A 50 20.28 2.89 9.88
CA HIS A 50 20.14 4.21 9.29
C HIS A 50 19.14 4.23 8.15
N TYR A 51 18.58 5.40 7.85
CA TYR A 51 17.59 5.55 6.79
C TYR A 51 18.07 5.01 5.44
N GLY A 52 19.33 5.26 5.08
CA GLY A 52 19.92 4.87 3.80
C GLY A 52 20.31 3.41 3.68
N ASP A 53 20.27 2.64 4.77
CA ASP A 53 20.70 1.25 4.79
C ASP A 53 19.76 0.34 3.99
N PHE A 54 20.21 -0.87 3.70
CA PHE A 54 19.41 -1.91 3.03
C PHE A 54 18.08 -2.19 3.76
N TRP A 55 18.15 -2.33 5.09
CA TRP A 55 16.97 -2.51 5.96
C TRP A 55 16.40 -1.17 6.47
N GLY A 56 16.96 -0.05 6.02
CA GLY A 56 16.49 1.28 6.38
C GLY A 56 15.17 1.62 5.70
N HIS A 57 14.54 2.70 6.18
CA HIS A 57 13.24 3.12 5.66
C HIS A 57 13.27 3.41 4.15
N ARG A 58 12.29 2.88 3.42
CA ARG A 58 12.19 2.84 1.95
C ARG A 58 13.28 2.01 1.25
N GLY A 59 13.93 1.09 2.01
CA GLY A 59 14.87 0.10 1.51
C GLY A 59 14.17 -1.15 0.97
N PHE A 60 14.70 -2.32 1.33
CA PHE A 60 14.21 -3.62 0.84
C PHE A 60 12.72 -3.87 1.07
N THR A 61 12.18 -3.44 2.22
CA THR A 61 10.76 -3.62 2.56
C THR A 61 9.79 -2.91 1.61
N HIS A 62 10.27 -1.91 0.87
CA HIS A 62 9.50 -1.15 -0.12
C HIS A 62 9.73 -1.63 -1.56
N SER A 63 10.50 -2.72 -1.74
CA SER A 63 10.84 -3.25 -3.06
C SER A 63 9.68 -4.08 -3.66
N ILE A 64 9.70 -4.19 -4.98
CA ILE A 64 8.78 -5.06 -5.74
C ILE A 64 8.95 -6.53 -5.32
N LEU A 65 10.20 -6.96 -5.06
CA LEU A 65 10.46 -8.32 -4.59
C LEU A 65 9.83 -8.58 -3.22
N PHE A 66 9.99 -7.65 -2.28
CA PHE A 66 9.36 -7.78 -0.96
C PHE A 66 7.83 -7.90 -1.08
N ALA A 67 7.21 -7.07 -1.92
CA ALA A 67 5.76 -7.13 -2.17
C ALA A 67 5.33 -8.52 -2.69
N ALA A 68 6.10 -9.11 -3.61
CA ALA A 68 5.83 -10.45 -4.14
C ALA A 68 6.00 -11.54 -3.08
N LEU A 69 7.05 -11.45 -2.26
CA LEU A 69 7.30 -12.39 -1.18
C LEU A 69 6.20 -12.32 -0.11
N LEU A 70 5.82 -11.11 0.32
CA LEU A 70 4.76 -10.91 1.31
C LEU A 70 3.43 -11.46 0.80
N ALA A 71 3.05 -11.16 -0.45
CA ALA A 71 1.83 -11.69 -1.06
C ALA A 71 1.84 -13.23 -1.10
N SER A 72 2.99 -13.83 -1.44
CA SER A 72 3.15 -15.29 -1.47
C SER A 72 2.98 -15.91 -0.08
N ILE A 73 3.60 -15.32 0.94
CA ILE A 73 3.49 -15.77 2.34
C ILE A 73 2.04 -15.67 2.81
N VAL A 74 1.38 -14.52 2.58
CA VAL A 74 0.00 -14.29 3.03
C VAL A 74 -0.97 -15.26 2.37
N VAL A 75 -0.86 -15.48 1.05
CA VAL A 75 -1.73 -16.44 0.36
C VAL A 75 -1.49 -17.85 0.86
N GLN A 76 -0.23 -18.25 1.04
CA GLN A 76 0.11 -19.61 1.47
C GLN A 76 -0.34 -19.90 2.91
N LEU A 77 -0.27 -18.93 3.81
CA LEU A 77 -0.59 -19.12 5.22
C LEU A 77 -2.07 -18.88 5.55
N ALA A 78 -2.67 -17.82 4.98
CA ALA A 78 -4.00 -17.36 5.36
C ALA A 78 -5.11 -17.68 4.34
N PHE A 79 -4.74 -17.98 3.07
CA PHE A 79 -5.69 -18.13 1.96
C PHE A 79 -5.34 -19.32 1.04
N ARG A 80 -4.83 -20.39 1.63
CA ARG A 80 -4.32 -21.56 0.88
C ARG A 80 -5.35 -22.17 -0.07
N GLU A 81 -6.62 -22.20 0.33
CA GLU A 81 -7.73 -22.77 -0.46
C GLU A 81 -8.43 -21.70 -1.34
N GLY A 82 -7.93 -20.46 -1.34
CA GLY A 82 -8.67 -19.33 -1.91
C GLY A 82 -9.80 -18.88 -0.98
N VAL A 83 -10.75 -18.13 -1.54
CA VAL A 83 -11.99 -17.74 -0.85
C VAL A 83 -13.15 -17.73 -1.85
N PRO A 84 -14.43 -17.76 -1.41
CA PRO A 84 -15.54 -17.59 -2.31
C PRO A 84 -15.40 -16.36 -3.20
N GLY A 85 -15.51 -16.56 -4.51
CA GLY A 85 -15.37 -15.51 -5.53
C GLY A 85 -13.93 -15.14 -5.92
N LEU A 86 -12.88 -15.57 -5.17
CA LEU A 86 -11.49 -15.24 -5.49
C LEU A 86 -10.56 -16.45 -5.36
N GLY A 87 -10.01 -16.89 -6.49
CA GLY A 87 -8.94 -17.88 -6.51
C GLY A 87 -7.60 -17.33 -5.97
N ARG A 88 -6.67 -18.24 -5.71
CA ARG A 88 -5.35 -17.92 -5.13
C ARG A 88 -4.56 -16.88 -5.93
N LEU A 89 -4.60 -16.96 -7.27
CA LEU A 89 -3.89 -16.00 -8.13
C LEU A 89 -4.45 -14.58 -7.97
N ALA A 90 -5.79 -14.43 -7.94
CA ALA A 90 -6.42 -13.13 -7.75
C ALA A 90 -6.10 -12.53 -6.37
N LEU A 91 -6.09 -13.36 -5.32
CA LEU A 91 -5.67 -12.95 -3.97
C LEU A 91 -4.20 -12.53 -3.95
N TRP A 92 -3.33 -13.31 -4.58
CA TRP A 92 -1.91 -12.97 -4.68
C TRP A 92 -1.70 -11.63 -5.42
N THR A 93 -2.37 -11.46 -6.55
CA THR A 93 -2.31 -10.21 -7.32
C THR A 93 -2.79 -9.02 -6.48
N TYR A 94 -3.89 -9.18 -5.74
CA TYR A 94 -4.39 -8.12 -4.87
C TYR A 94 -3.38 -7.75 -3.78
N PHE A 95 -2.87 -8.72 -3.02
CA PHE A 95 -1.91 -8.44 -1.94
C PHE A 95 -0.58 -7.90 -2.46
N PHE A 96 -0.13 -8.39 -3.61
CA PHE A 96 1.04 -7.86 -4.29
C PHE A 96 0.85 -6.39 -4.69
N VAL A 97 -0.24 -6.06 -5.38
CA VAL A 97 -0.51 -4.69 -5.82
C VAL A 97 -0.74 -3.76 -4.63
N ALA A 98 -1.45 -4.21 -3.59
CA ALA A 98 -1.66 -3.47 -2.36
C ALA A 98 -0.34 -3.13 -1.66
N THR A 99 0.60 -4.09 -1.57
CA THR A 99 1.92 -3.87 -0.98
C THR A 99 2.79 -2.99 -1.89
N ALA A 100 2.83 -3.27 -3.19
CA ALA A 100 3.65 -2.50 -4.14
C ALA A 100 3.18 -1.04 -4.28
N SER A 101 1.86 -0.78 -4.14
CA SER A 101 1.31 0.57 -4.14
C SER A 101 1.87 1.43 -3.02
N HIS A 102 2.28 0.83 -1.89
CA HIS A 102 2.96 1.53 -0.81
C HIS A 102 4.22 2.25 -1.32
N GLY A 103 5.16 1.51 -1.91
CA GLY A 103 6.39 2.09 -2.45
C GLY A 103 6.11 3.12 -3.56
N LEU A 104 5.08 2.88 -4.38
CA LEU A 104 4.68 3.82 -5.44
C LEU A 104 4.21 5.17 -4.85
N LEU A 105 3.32 5.15 -3.87
CA LEU A 105 2.83 6.35 -3.19
C LEU A 105 3.97 7.09 -2.48
N ASP A 106 4.90 6.36 -1.87
CA ASP A 106 6.07 6.94 -1.24
C ASP A 106 7.02 7.61 -2.23
N ALA A 107 7.17 7.04 -3.42
CA ALA A 107 7.95 7.66 -4.49
C ALA A 107 7.28 8.92 -5.07
N MET A 108 5.96 9.11 -4.84
CA MET A 108 5.20 10.32 -5.19
C MET A 108 5.25 11.40 -4.11
N THR A 109 5.94 11.18 -2.98
CA THR A 109 6.07 12.20 -1.93
C THR A 109 7.19 13.20 -2.23
N ASP A 110 7.06 14.41 -1.71
CA ASP A 110 8.00 15.52 -1.92
C ASP A 110 9.26 15.47 -1.06
N GLY A 111 9.45 14.41 -0.23
CA GLY A 111 10.61 14.31 0.68
C GLY A 111 11.07 12.87 0.96
N GLY A 112 12.18 12.77 1.69
CA GLY A 112 12.87 11.51 1.98
C GLY A 112 13.99 11.20 0.96
N LEU A 113 14.41 9.93 0.86
CA LEU A 113 15.51 9.49 -0.03
C LEU A 113 15.03 8.75 -1.30
N GLY A 114 13.76 8.70 -1.58
CA GLY A 114 13.20 7.84 -2.63
C GLY A 114 13.05 6.38 -2.18
N VAL A 115 12.66 5.50 -3.08
CA VAL A 115 12.30 4.10 -2.83
C VAL A 115 13.22 3.16 -3.60
N ALA A 116 13.76 2.14 -2.95
CA ALA A 116 14.61 1.12 -3.55
C ALA A 116 13.80 0.00 -4.20
N PHE A 117 13.06 0.32 -5.28
CA PHE A 117 12.15 -0.61 -5.95
C PHE A 117 12.76 -1.94 -6.37
N PHE A 118 14.03 -1.92 -6.77
CA PHE A 118 14.72 -3.08 -7.34
C PHE A 118 15.65 -3.78 -6.34
N SER A 119 15.60 -3.41 -5.07
CA SER A 119 16.32 -4.13 -4.02
C SER A 119 15.88 -5.60 -3.95
N PRO A 120 16.78 -6.55 -3.72
CA PRO A 120 18.21 -6.45 -3.35
C PRO A 120 19.18 -6.32 -4.55
N PHE A 121 18.69 -6.42 -5.78
CA PHE A 121 19.53 -6.46 -6.99
C PHE A 121 20.14 -5.08 -7.31
N ASN A 122 19.38 -4.01 -7.04
CA ASN A 122 19.82 -2.63 -7.16
C ASN A 122 19.20 -1.81 -6.02
N ASN A 123 20.04 -1.25 -5.16
CA ASN A 123 19.62 -0.46 -4.01
C ASN A 123 19.50 1.04 -4.32
N THR A 124 19.62 1.44 -5.59
CA THR A 124 19.36 2.82 -6.01
C THR A 124 17.93 3.20 -5.66
N ARG A 125 17.77 4.40 -5.11
CA ARG A 125 16.49 4.92 -4.65
C ARG A 125 15.91 5.89 -5.66
N TYR A 126 14.65 5.73 -5.96
CA TYR A 126 13.94 6.47 -7.01
C TYR A 126 12.77 7.26 -6.44
N PHE A 127 12.57 8.44 -6.99
CA PHE A 127 11.31 9.16 -6.92
C PHE A 127 10.62 9.12 -8.28
N LEU A 128 9.29 9.26 -8.28
CA LEU A 128 8.59 9.57 -9.51
C LEU A 128 8.83 11.05 -9.91
N PRO A 129 8.79 11.37 -11.21
CA PRO A 129 8.96 12.76 -11.68
C PRO A 129 7.91 13.70 -11.11
N TRP A 130 6.72 13.20 -10.86
CA TRP A 130 5.60 13.93 -10.29
C TRP A 130 5.36 13.54 -8.83
N ARG A 131 5.47 14.50 -7.90
CA ARG A 131 5.48 14.27 -6.46
C ARG A 131 4.50 15.20 -5.74
N PRO A 132 3.18 15.02 -5.93
CA PRO A 132 2.16 15.92 -5.40
C PRO A 132 1.82 15.66 -3.93
N ILE A 133 2.29 14.56 -3.35
CA ILE A 133 1.96 14.14 -1.99
C ILE A 133 2.96 14.76 -1.03
N ARG A 134 2.47 15.44 0.00
CA ARG A 134 3.31 15.96 1.09
C ARG A 134 3.85 14.80 1.92
N VAL A 135 5.15 14.81 2.17
CA VAL A 135 5.79 13.80 3.01
C VAL A 135 5.30 13.90 4.46
N SER A 136 4.78 12.78 4.98
CA SER A 136 4.38 12.67 6.39
C SER A 136 5.63 12.60 7.28
N PRO A 137 5.67 13.33 8.40
CA PRO A 137 6.73 13.17 9.38
C PRO A 137 6.70 11.76 10.00
N ILE A 138 7.88 11.23 10.30
CA ILE A 138 8.02 9.99 11.04
C ILE A 138 7.79 10.31 12.53
N GLY A 139 6.76 9.67 13.11
CA GLY A 139 6.39 9.85 14.51
C GLY A 139 5.04 10.54 14.72
N VAL A 140 4.27 10.01 15.69
CA VAL A 140 2.88 10.40 15.93
C VAL A 140 2.77 11.87 16.39
N GLU A 141 3.66 12.33 17.26
CA GLU A 141 3.62 13.70 17.80
C GLU A 141 3.74 14.78 16.73
N ARG A 142 4.63 14.56 15.75
CA ARG A 142 4.85 15.51 14.65
C ARG A 142 3.69 15.53 13.63
N PHE A 143 2.95 14.43 13.56
CA PHE A 143 1.80 14.34 12.65
C PHE A 143 0.63 15.24 13.12
N PHE A 144 0.43 15.41 14.43
CA PHE A 144 -0.63 16.27 14.98
C PHE A 144 -0.22 17.75 15.09
N THR A 145 0.47 18.27 14.08
CA THR A 145 0.87 19.68 13.93
C THR A 145 0.31 20.27 12.62
N HIS A 146 0.56 21.55 12.37
CA HIS A 146 0.20 22.18 11.08
C HIS A 146 0.77 21.45 9.86
N SER A 147 1.94 20.81 10.00
CA SER A 147 2.52 20.01 8.92
C SER A 147 1.68 18.77 8.61
N GLY A 148 1.10 18.12 9.61
CA GLY A 148 0.20 16.99 9.40
C GLY A 148 -1.11 17.36 8.70
N LEU A 149 -1.64 18.55 8.94
CA LEU A 149 -2.83 19.03 8.20
C LEU A 149 -2.53 19.16 6.70
N ALA A 150 -1.38 19.73 6.33
CA ALA A 150 -0.97 19.82 4.93
C ALA A 150 -0.77 18.43 4.28
N VAL A 151 -0.26 17.46 5.04
CA VAL A 151 -0.16 16.05 4.61
C VAL A 151 -1.56 15.50 4.32
N ILE A 152 -2.48 15.59 5.28
CA ILE A 152 -3.85 15.08 5.12
C ILE A 152 -4.53 15.71 3.90
N GLN A 153 -4.43 17.03 3.72
CA GLN A 153 -5.02 17.71 2.57
C GLN A 153 -4.47 17.18 1.23
N SER A 154 -3.16 16.97 1.13
CA SER A 154 -2.56 16.40 -0.08
C SER A 154 -2.99 14.96 -0.31
N GLU A 155 -3.06 14.15 0.74
CA GLU A 155 -3.46 12.74 0.68
C GLU A 155 -4.94 12.57 0.33
N LEU A 156 -5.82 13.42 0.84
CA LEU A 156 -7.24 13.44 0.47
C LEU A 156 -7.43 13.60 -1.04
N LEU A 157 -6.66 14.51 -1.64
CA LEU A 157 -6.76 14.78 -3.07
C LEU A 157 -6.12 13.68 -3.93
N TRP A 158 -4.93 13.22 -3.56
CA TRP A 158 -4.10 12.38 -4.43
C TRP A 158 -4.17 10.87 -4.13
N ILE A 159 -4.73 10.50 -2.97
CA ILE A 159 -4.87 9.09 -2.56
C ILE A 159 -6.33 8.74 -2.28
N TRP A 160 -6.99 9.48 -1.39
CA TRP A 160 -8.34 9.12 -0.93
C TRP A 160 -9.39 9.32 -2.00
N LEU A 161 -9.33 10.43 -2.74
CA LEU A 161 -10.27 10.68 -3.85
C LEU A 161 -10.12 9.62 -4.95
N PRO A 162 -8.92 9.30 -5.49
CA PRO A 162 -8.76 8.21 -6.45
C PRO A 162 -9.21 6.85 -5.89
N ALA A 163 -8.89 6.53 -4.64
CA ALA A 163 -9.33 5.28 -4.01
C ALA A 163 -10.88 5.21 -3.92
N GLY A 164 -11.53 6.31 -3.52
CA GLY A 164 -12.98 6.42 -3.48
C GLY A 164 -13.62 6.25 -4.86
N LEU A 165 -13.03 6.85 -5.89
CA LEU A 165 -13.47 6.67 -7.28
C LEU A 165 -13.36 5.20 -7.72
N LEU A 166 -12.28 4.51 -7.37
CA LEU A 166 -12.15 3.07 -7.64
C LEU A 166 -13.25 2.26 -6.98
N VAL A 167 -13.60 2.56 -5.72
CA VAL A 167 -14.70 1.89 -5.00
C VAL A 167 -16.02 2.09 -5.73
N VAL A 168 -16.34 3.33 -6.11
CA VAL A 168 -17.58 3.66 -6.82
C VAL A 168 -17.64 2.97 -8.18
N LEU A 169 -16.58 3.07 -8.99
CA LEU A 169 -16.53 2.45 -10.31
C LEU A 169 -16.65 0.94 -10.23
N ALA A 170 -15.91 0.29 -9.32
CA ALA A 170 -16.00 -1.15 -9.11
C ALA A 170 -17.42 -1.56 -8.68
N GLY A 171 -18.09 -0.75 -7.85
CA GLY A 171 -19.48 -0.96 -7.46
C GLY A 171 -20.45 -0.90 -8.65
N LEU A 172 -20.33 0.12 -9.48
CA LEU A 172 -21.16 0.31 -10.67
C LEU A 172 -20.97 -0.82 -11.70
N ILE A 173 -19.73 -1.24 -11.92
CA ILE A 173 -19.42 -2.37 -12.83
C ILE A 173 -20.08 -3.65 -12.31
N ARG A 174 -19.97 -3.96 -11.01
CA ARG A 174 -20.60 -5.16 -10.43
C ARG A 174 -22.11 -5.15 -10.56
N GLN A 175 -22.76 -4.00 -10.39
CA GLN A 175 -24.23 -3.90 -10.56
C GLN A 175 -24.66 -4.19 -12.00
N ARG A 176 -23.87 -3.82 -13.00
CA ARG A 176 -24.19 -4.08 -14.41
C ARG A 176 -23.95 -5.52 -14.83
N VAL A 177 -23.00 -6.21 -14.17
CA VAL A 177 -22.64 -7.60 -14.50
C VAL A 177 -23.48 -8.62 -13.71
N ALA A 178 -24.14 -8.19 -12.63
CA ALA A 178 -25.04 -9.06 -11.89
C ALA A 178 -26.25 -9.45 -12.80
N PRO A 179 -26.56 -10.76 -12.99
CA PRO A 179 -27.71 -11.17 -13.78
C PRO A 179 -28.98 -10.58 -13.14
N SER A 180 -29.84 -9.99 -13.97
CA SER A 180 -31.19 -9.59 -13.57
C SER A 180 -31.92 -10.81 -13.02
N LYS A 181 -32.38 -10.71 -11.77
CA LYS A 181 -33.21 -11.75 -11.12
C LYS A 181 -34.54 -11.93 -11.83
#